data_739963790db63be7097ba51658abef6a
#
_entry.id   739963790db63be7097ba51658abef6a
#
_cell.length_a   1.000
_cell.length_b   1.000
_cell.length_c   1.000
_cell.angle_alpha   90.00
_cell.angle_beta   90.00
_cell.angle_gamma   90.00
#
_symmetry.space_group_name_H-M   'P 1'
#
loop_
_entity.id
_entity.type
_entity.pdbx_description
1 polymer ?
#
loop_
_entity_poly.entity_id
_entity_poly.type
_entity_poly.pdbx_seq_one_letter_code
_entity_poly.pdbx_strand_id
1 'polypeptide(L)'
;TTVARIIAENSGMKLHKLNGTSAGISDIKDVIADTDTIDGMNGVLLYLDEIQYLNKKQQQSLLEYIENGQITLIASTTENPYFYVYNAILSRSAVFEFKPVTAEDIVPAVERAFRFLSQESGVKIKTEKGVCEYIARGCGGDVRKSVSVCELCFLGAENNGEEARITLEEAKSLTQRSNMHYDRDGDQHYDILSALQKSIRGSDENAAVHYAARLIEAGDIISLSRRLLVIAAEDVGLAYPQAIPIVKACVDSAMQLGLPEARIPLGDAVVLLATAPKSNSGYMAINSALEDVRTKECGDFPRHLQNKHCDGEDAQVKGQHYLYPHDYPNHYVKQQYLPDPIKDRVYYHFGENKSEQAALAYRRRILEEEEKRTGRK
;
A
#
# COMPACT_ATOMS: atom_id res chain seq x y z
N THR A 1 11.81 12.32 -10.01
CA THR A 1 12.65 13.51 -10.29
C THR A 1 12.96 13.67 -11.79
N THR A 2 13.50 12.62 -12.46
CA THR A 2 13.90 12.71 -13.89
C THR A 2 12.72 13.07 -14.80
N VAL A 3 11.57 12.42 -14.64
CA VAL A 3 10.35 12.70 -15.43
C VAL A 3 9.90 14.14 -15.25
N ALA A 4 9.88 14.66 -14.01
CA ALA A 4 9.51 16.06 -13.74
C ALA A 4 10.45 17.05 -14.44
N ARG A 5 11.75 16.76 -14.48
CA ARG A 5 12.72 17.59 -15.20
C ARG A 5 12.48 17.59 -16.71
N ILE A 6 12.24 16.42 -17.28
CA ILE A 6 11.92 16.30 -18.73
C ILE A 6 10.65 17.08 -19.09
N ILE A 7 9.62 17.02 -18.24
CA ILE A 7 8.39 17.76 -18.44
C ILE A 7 8.65 19.28 -18.37
N ALA A 8 9.42 19.74 -17.37
CA ALA A 8 9.76 21.16 -17.24
C ALA A 8 10.54 21.67 -18.45
N GLU A 9 11.57 20.95 -18.89
CA GLU A 9 12.37 21.29 -20.07
C GLU A 9 11.52 21.40 -21.34
N ASN A 10 10.49 20.55 -21.50
CA ASN A 10 9.63 20.56 -22.68
C ASN A 10 8.46 21.55 -22.58
N SER A 11 8.03 21.93 -21.36
CA SER A 11 6.91 22.85 -21.17
C SER A 11 7.31 24.33 -21.10
N GLY A 12 8.58 24.62 -20.91
CA GLY A 12 9.09 25.98 -20.68
C GLY A 12 8.66 26.60 -19.36
N MET A 13 8.12 25.79 -18.42
CA MET A 13 7.74 26.21 -17.08
C MET A 13 8.94 26.32 -16.15
N LYS A 14 8.91 27.24 -15.21
CA LYS A 14 9.93 27.35 -14.16
C LYS A 14 9.81 26.16 -13.19
N LEU A 15 10.87 25.35 -13.10
CA LEU A 15 10.88 24.17 -12.23
C LEU A 15 11.33 24.51 -10.81
N HIS A 16 10.47 24.27 -9.82
CA HIS A 16 10.82 24.20 -8.41
C HIS A 16 10.84 22.75 -7.94
N LYS A 17 11.82 22.44 -7.09
CA LYS A 17 11.96 21.11 -6.47
C LYS A 17 11.94 21.26 -4.97
N LEU A 18 10.98 20.64 -4.34
CA LEU A 18 10.90 20.55 -2.89
C LEU A 18 10.87 19.07 -2.47
N ASN A 19 11.41 18.80 -1.29
CA ASN A 19 11.32 17.48 -0.67
C ASN A 19 10.44 17.61 0.59
N GLY A 20 9.38 16.80 0.69
CA GLY A 20 8.42 16.83 1.79
C GLY A 20 9.05 16.61 3.17
N THR A 21 10.21 15.93 3.24
CA THR A 21 10.91 15.69 4.51
C THR A 21 11.61 16.95 5.05
N SER A 22 11.97 17.90 4.20
CA SER A 22 12.72 19.12 4.57
C SER A 22 11.98 20.42 4.26
N ALA A 23 10.93 20.38 3.42
CA ALA A 23 10.22 21.58 3.00
C ALA A 23 9.41 22.22 4.13
N GLY A 24 9.66 23.49 4.37
CA GLY A 24 8.93 24.33 5.29
C GLY A 24 7.80 25.12 4.60
N ILE A 25 7.02 25.86 5.40
CA ILE A 25 6.00 26.78 4.88
C ILE A 25 6.63 27.93 4.11
N SER A 26 7.85 28.36 4.47
CA SER A 26 8.62 29.37 3.75
C SER A 26 8.90 28.97 2.32
N ASP A 27 9.35 27.73 2.10
CA ASP A 27 9.71 27.23 0.76
C ASP A 27 8.48 27.18 -0.17
N ILE A 28 7.32 26.83 0.38
CA ILE A 28 6.05 26.85 -0.36
C ILE A 28 5.67 28.28 -0.72
N LYS A 29 5.87 29.25 0.19
CA LYS A 29 5.60 30.67 -0.08
C LYS A 29 6.53 31.24 -1.15
N ASP A 30 7.78 30.81 -1.19
CA ASP A 30 8.76 31.24 -2.19
C ASP A 30 8.34 30.71 -3.59
N VAL A 31 7.85 29.47 -3.68
CA VAL A 31 7.29 28.93 -4.93
C VAL A 31 6.07 29.73 -5.38
N ILE A 32 5.19 30.10 -4.43
CA ILE A 32 3.99 30.89 -4.72
C ILE A 32 4.39 32.30 -5.19
N ALA A 33 5.34 32.96 -4.52
CA ALA A 33 5.81 34.29 -4.90
C ALA A 33 6.39 34.34 -6.31
N ASP A 34 7.00 33.23 -6.75
CA ASP A 34 7.55 33.10 -8.11
C ASP A 34 6.48 33.07 -9.21
N THR A 35 5.21 32.75 -8.89
CA THR A 35 4.12 32.79 -9.88
C THR A 35 3.82 34.21 -10.38
N ASP A 36 4.16 35.24 -9.59
CA ASP A 36 3.97 36.64 -9.91
C ASP A 36 5.21 37.29 -10.57
N THR A 37 6.27 36.50 -10.84
CA THR A 37 7.50 37.00 -11.47
C THR A 37 7.47 36.83 -13.00
N ILE A 38 8.35 37.58 -13.70
CA ILE A 38 8.51 37.46 -15.17
C ILE A 38 8.87 36.02 -15.56
N ASP A 39 9.73 35.36 -14.78
CA ASP A 39 10.15 33.99 -15.02
C ASP A 39 9.02 32.96 -14.78
N GLY A 40 8.03 33.33 -13.97
CA GLY A 40 6.85 32.51 -13.68
C GLY A 40 5.65 32.74 -14.65
N MET A 41 5.75 33.69 -15.58
CA MET A 41 4.64 34.01 -16.50
C MET A 41 4.16 32.86 -17.35
N ASN A 42 5.04 31.87 -17.64
CA ASN A 42 4.69 30.64 -18.35
C ASN A 42 4.15 29.54 -17.45
N GLY A 43 3.89 29.84 -16.17
CA GLY A 43 3.51 28.90 -15.13
C GLY A 43 4.72 28.32 -14.39
N VAL A 44 4.45 27.86 -13.17
CA VAL A 44 5.43 27.21 -12.30
C VAL A 44 5.16 25.70 -12.24
N LEU A 45 6.14 24.88 -12.51
CA LEU A 45 6.11 23.45 -12.27
C LEU A 45 6.74 23.14 -10.91
N LEU A 46 5.90 22.74 -9.95
CA LEU A 46 6.37 22.29 -8.64
C LEU A 46 6.52 20.77 -8.64
N TYR A 47 7.76 20.28 -8.56
CA TYR A 47 8.03 18.89 -8.25
C TYR A 47 8.21 18.72 -6.74
N LEU A 48 7.31 17.97 -6.13
CA LEU A 48 7.30 17.69 -4.70
C LEU A 48 7.61 16.21 -4.46
N ASP A 49 8.82 15.94 -3.96
CA ASP A 49 9.26 14.59 -3.62
C ASP A 49 8.76 14.22 -2.22
N GLU A 50 8.29 12.99 -2.04
CA GLU A 50 7.79 12.45 -0.77
C GLU A 50 6.68 13.33 -0.13
N ILE A 51 5.63 13.62 -0.89
CA ILE A 51 4.52 14.51 -0.48
C ILE A 51 3.84 14.09 0.83
N GLN A 52 3.87 12.81 1.20
CA GLN A 52 3.27 12.30 2.43
C GLN A 52 3.84 12.92 3.72
N TYR A 53 5.03 13.49 3.66
CA TYR A 53 5.63 14.17 4.81
C TYR A 53 5.14 15.61 4.99
N LEU A 54 4.47 16.20 4.00
CA LEU A 54 3.82 17.49 4.17
C LEU A 54 2.52 17.33 4.97
N ASN A 55 2.35 18.17 5.98
CA ASN A 55 1.09 18.20 6.73
C ASN A 55 -0.06 18.78 5.90
N LYS A 56 -1.30 18.53 6.36
CA LYS A 56 -2.52 18.95 5.66
C LYS A 56 -2.57 20.45 5.36
N LYS A 57 -2.07 21.31 6.27
CA LYS A 57 -2.09 22.78 6.06
C LYS A 57 -1.12 23.19 4.95
N GLN A 58 0.05 22.56 4.88
CA GLN A 58 1.02 22.79 3.81
C GLN A 58 0.46 22.36 2.45
N GLN A 59 -0.18 21.19 2.40
CA GLN A 59 -0.84 20.73 1.18
C GLN A 59 -2.01 21.65 0.77
N GLN A 60 -2.80 22.12 1.73
CA GLN A 60 -3.90 23.05 1.46
C GLN A 60 -3.46 24.41 0.91
N SER A 61 -2.30 24.91 1.31
CA SER A 61 -1.80 26.22 0.82
C SER A 61 -1.46 26.23 -0.67
N LEU A 62 -1.31 25.06 -1.30
CA LEU A 62 -1.08 24.91 -2.73
C LEU A 62 -2.36 24.87 -3.57
N LEU A 63 -3.52 24.61 -2.94
CA LEU A 63 -4.76 24.31 -3.68
C LEU A 63 -5.22 25.45 -4.58
N GLU A 64 -5.22 26.68 -4.08
CA GLU A 64 -5.67 27.86 -4.84
C GLU A 64 -4.84 28.05 -6.11
N TYR A 65 -3.53 27.86 -6.00
CA TYR A 65 -2.57 28.03 -7.11
C TYR A 65 -2.59 26.88 -8.12
N ILE A 66 -2.99 25.68 -7.67
CA ILE A 66 -3.26 24.55 -8.54
C ILE A 66 -4.58 24.74 -9.29
N GLU A 67 -5.61 25.23 -8.61
CA GLU A 67 -6.95 25.45 -9.17
C GLU A 67 -6.97 26.53 -10.24
N ASN A 68 -6.24 27.62 -10.03
CA ASN A 68 -6.16 28.73 -11.00
C ASN A 68 -5.10 28.50 -12.09
N GLY A 69 -4.38 27.37 -12.04
CA GLY A 69 -3.38 26.97 -13.06
C GLY A 69 -2.04 27.68 -12.96
N GLN A 70 -1.78 28.47 -11.91
CA GLN A 70 -0.49 29.15 -11.71
C GLN A 70 0.62 28.13 -11.35
N ILE A 71 0.25 27.06 -10.63
CA ILE A 71 1.18 25.97 -10.28
C ILE A 71 0.68 24.65 -10.90
N THR A 72 1.53 24.02 -11.68
CA THR A 72 1.39 22.63 -12.10
C THR A 72 2.14 21.75 -11.11
N LEU A 73 1.42 20.90 -10.36
CA LEU A 73 2.01 20.01 -9.37
C LEU A 73 2.35 18.64 -9.97
N ILE A 74 3.59 18.21 -9.78
CA ILE A 74 4.01 16.81 -9.91
C ILE A 74 4.49 16.36 -8.53
N ALA A 75 3.76 15.48 -7.88
CA ALA A 75 4.15 14.94 -6.58
C ALA A 75 4.52 13.46 -6.71
N SER A 76 5.52 13.04 -5.96
CA SER A 76 5.89 11.61 -5.81
C SER A 76 5.70 11.16 -4.37
N THR A 77 5.36 9.89 -4.21
CA THR A 77 5.24 9.23 -2.92
C THR A 77 5.57 7.75 -3.05
N THR A 78 6.18 7.18 -2.02
CA THR A 78 6.39 5.73 -1.86
C THR A 78 5.22 5.07 -1.14
N GLU A 79 4.27 5.87 -0.61
CA GLU A 79 3.10 5.41 0.11
C GLU A 79 1.84 5.44 -0.77
N ASN A 80 0.77 4.80 -0.32
CA ASN A 80 -0.50 4.84 -1.03
C ASN A 80 -1.08 6.27 -1.03
N PRO A 81 -1.17 6.95 -2.19
CA PRO A 81 -1.59 8.36 -2.26
C PRO A 81 -2.99 8.61 -1.70
N TYR A 82 -3.89 7.63 -1.78
CA TYR A 82 -5.26 7.77 -1.29
C TYR A 82 -5.38 7.87 0.23
N PHE A 83 -4.32 7.52 0.99
CA PHE A 83 -4.30 7.65 2.45
C PHE A 83 -3.51 8.87 2.93
N TYR A 84 -2.51 9.31 2.19
CA TYR A 84 -1.56 10.32 2.67
C TYR A 84 -1.68 11.67 1.97
N VAL A 85 -2.17 11.70 0.73
CA VAL A 85 -2.36 12.95 0.01
C VAL A 85 -3.74 13.53 0.30
N TYR A 86 -3.80 14.83 0.52
CA TYR A 86 -5.06 15.51 0.81
C TYR A 86 -6.06 15.33 -0.34
N ASN A 87 -7.27 14.89 -0.02
CA ASN A 87 -8.30 14.52 -1.00
C ASN A 87 -8.62 15.62 -2.01
N ALA A 88 -8.52 16.90 -1.62
CA ALA A 88 -8.73 18.00 -2.54
C ALA A 88 -7.64 18.13 -3.61
N ILE A 89 -6.39 17.73 -3.31
CA ILE A 89 -5.32 17.62 -4.31
C ILE A 89 -5.57 16.40 -5.20
N LEU A 90 -5.89 15.25 -4.61
CA LEU A 90 -6.15 14.01 -5.36
C LEU A 90 -7.29 14.16 -6.36
N SER A 91 -8.38 14.83 -5.99
CA SER A 91 -9.53 15.06 -6.89
C SER A 91 -9.20 15.91 -8.11
N ARG A 92 -8.07 16.63 -8.09
CA ARG A 92 -7.56 17.50 -9.15
C ARG A 92 -6.30 16.95 -9.83
N SER A 93 -5.91 15.73 -9.48
CA SER A 93 -4.67 15.11 -9.95
C SER A 93 -4.95 13.78 -10.63
N ALA A 94 -4.13 13.46 -11.64
CA ALA A 94 -4.06 12.11 -12.19
C ALA A 94 -3.01 11.31 -11.41
N VAL A 95 -3.38 10.12 -10.96
CA VAL A 95 -2.48 9.22 -10.24
C VAL A 95 -1.87 8.24 -11.22
N PHE A 96 -0.54 8.16 -11.26
CA PHE A 96 0.22 7.23 -12.08
C PHE A 96 1.05 6.30 -11.19
N GLU A 97 0.87 5.00 -11.37
CA GLU A 97 1.69 4.01 -10.71
C GLU A 97 2.97 3.75 -11.53
N PHE A 98 4.13 3.91 -10.90
CA PHE A 98 5.41 3.51 -11.48
C PHE A 98 5.71 2.08 -11.06
N LYS A 99 5.68 1.18 -12.01
CA LYS A 99 6.09 -0.21 -11.79
C LYS A 99 7.61 -0.33 -11.73
N PRO A 100 8.14 -1.33 -11.00
CA PRO A 100 9.56 -1.66 -11.03
C PRO A 100 10.04 -1.86 -12.48
N VAL A 101 11.27 -1.43 -12.74
CA VAL A 101 11.87 -1.59 -14.07
C VAL A 101 12.32 -3.03 -14.23
N THR A 102 12.01 -3.65 -15.36
CA THR A 102 12.43 -5.03 -15.61
C THR A 102 13.95 -5.15 -15.72
N ALA A 103 14.50 -6.33 -15.39
CA ALA A 103 15.94 -6.54 -15.50
C ALA A 103 16.44 -6.30 -16.94
N GLU A 104 15.63 -6.65 -17.93
CA GLU A 104 15.94 -6.46 -19.37
C GLU A 104 16.06 -4.97 -19.73
N ASP A 105 15.19 -4.11 -19.14
CA ASP A 105 15.23 -2.66 -19.34
C ASP A 105 16.37 -1.99 -18.56
N ILE A 106 16.89 -2.63 -17.52
CA ILE A 106 18.03 -2.13 -16.72
C ILE A 106 19.38 -2.43 -17.42
N VAL A 107 19.52 -3.52 -18.14
CA VAL A 107 20.78 -3.87 -18.83
C VAL A 107 21.35 -2.70 -19.64
N PRO A 108 20.58 -2.00 -20.50
CA PRO A 108 21.11 -0.84 -21.24
C PRO A 108 21.59 0.32 -20.32
N ALA A 109 21.01 0.45 -19.12
CA ALA A 109 21.46 1.45 -18.15
C ALA A 109 22.79 1.06 -17.51
N VAL A 110 22.98 -0.22 -17.18
CA VAL A 110 24.25 -0.79 -16.67
C VAL A 110 25.36 -0.63 -17.71
N GLU A 111 25.11 -0.99 -18.97
CA GLU A 111 26.09 -0.82 -20.04
C GLU A 111 26.46 0.66 -20.25
N ARG A 112 25.50 1.57 -20.12
CA ARG A 112 25.73 3.01 -20.21
C ARG A 112 26.55 3.52 -19.01
N ALA A 113 26.32 2.99 -17.81
CA ALA A 113 27.10 3.31 -16.63
C ALA A 113 28.58 2.92 -16.81
N PHE A 114 28.87 1.72 -17.29
CA PHE A 114 30.24 1.28 -17.56
C PHE A 114 30.90 2.12 -18.67
N ARG A 115 30.16 2.48 -19.74
CA ARG A 115 30.68 3.40 -20.76
C ARG A 115 31.03 4.76 -20.21
N PHE A 116 30.16 5.31 -19.36
CA PHE A 116 30.39 6.61 -18.71
C PHE A 116 31.63 6.55 -17.78
N LEU A 117 31.74 5.53 -16.93
CA LEU A 117 32.91 5.32 -16.07
C LEU A 117 34.20 5.17 -16.87
N SER A 118 34.15 4.49 -18.02
CA SER A 118 35.31 4.36 -18.91
C SER A 118 35.72 5.70 -19.53
N GLN A 119 34.76 6.56 -19.88
CA GLN A 119 35.04 7.90 -20.43
C GLN A 119 35.61 8.86 -19.37
N GLU A 120 35.03 8.85 -18.17
CA GLU A 120 35.46 9.70 -17.06
C GLU A 120 36.86 9.32 -16.53
N SER A 121 37.14 8.05 -16.39
CA SER A 121 38.40 7.54 -15.86
C SER A 121 39.55 7.50 -16.89
N GLY A 122 39.21 7.52 -18.18
CA GLY A 122 40.18 7.27 -19.25
C GLY A 122 40.63 5.80 -19.35
N VAL A 123 40.09 4.90 -18.52
CA VAL A 123 40.43 3.47 -18.49
C VAL A 123 39.38 2.67 -19.28
N LYS A 124 39.81 1.81 -20.17
CA LYS A 124 38.91 0.96 -20.95
C LYS A 124 38.34 -0.15 -20.08
N ILE A 125 37.02 -0.15 -19.88
CA ILE A 125 36.34 -1.19 -19.08
C ILE A 125 35.92 -2.33 -19.99
N LYS A 126 36.33 -3.57 -19.62
CA LYS A 126 35.86 -4.82 -20.23
C LYS A 126 35.10 -5.65 -19.22
N THR A 127 33.86 -5.96 -19.54
CA THR A 127 33.01 -6.83 -18.74
C THR A 127 32.98 -8.24 -19.31
N GLU A 128 33.04 -9.28 -18.46
CA GLU A 128 32.77 -10.66 -18.89
C GLU A 128 31.30 -10.80 -19.32
N LYS A 129 31.05 -11.80 -20.17
CA LYS A 129 29.68 -12.10 -20.61
C LYS A 129 28.77 -12.44 -19.44
N GLY A 130 27.63 -11.79 -19.34
CA GLY A 130 26.64 -12.01 -18.29
C GLY A 130 26.80 -11.09 -17.08
N VAL A 131 27.81 -10.23 -17.00
CA VAL A 131 28.00 -9.27 -15.89
C VAL A 131 26.86 -8.26 -15.84
N CYS A 132 26.52 -7.64 -16.97
CA CYS A 132 25.47 -6.61 -17.04
C CYS A 132 24.09 -7.18 -16.69
N GLU A 133 23.79 -8.36 -17.22
CA GLU A 133 22.54 -9.08 -16.93
C GLU A 133 22.48 -9.53 -15.45
N TYR A 134 23.61 -9.95 -14.86
CA TYR A 134 23.66 -10.34 -13.47
C TYR A 134 23.42 -9.15 -12.54
N ILE A 135 24.09 -8.01 -12.78
CA ILE A 135 23.88 -6.77 -12.02
C ILE A 135 22.42 -6.31 -12.14
N ALA A 136 21.86 -6.28 -13.35
CA ALA A 136 20.49 -5.86 -13.61
C ALA A 136 19.48 -6.72 -12.85
N ARG A 137 19.61 -8.04 -12.89
CA ARG A 137 18.74 -8.98 -12.13
C ARG A 137 18.93 -8.84 -10.63
N GLY A 138 20.18 -8.74 -10.20
CA GLY A 138 20.52 -8.69 -8.81
C GLY A 138 20.16 -7.39 -8.08
N CYS A 139 19.76 -6.33 -8.78
CA CYS A 139 19.33 -5.07 -8.16
C CYS A 139 17.82 -4.89 -8.05
N GLY A 140 17.03 -5.90 -8.44
CA GLY A 140 15.58 -5.95 -8.16
C GLY A 140 14.79 -4.75 -8.69
N GLY A 141 15.02 -4.33 -9.93
CA GLY A 141 14.27 -3.22 -10.53
C GLY A 141 14.78 -1.81 -10.17
N ASP A 142 15.81 -1.69 -9.33
CA ASP A 142 16.38 -0.39 -8.91
C ASP A 142 17.59 0.01 -9.78
N VAL A 143 17.35 0.94 -10.71
CA VAL A 143 18.39 1.47 -11.60
C VAL A 143 19.49 2.21 -10.83
N ARG A 144 19.16 2.95 -9.76
CA ARG A 144 20.14 3.69 -8.96
C ARG A 144 21.13 2.72 -8.30
N LYS A 145 20.59 1.65 -7.71
CA LYS A 145 21.38 0.59 -7.10
C LYS A 145 22.26 -0.11 -8.13
N SER A 146 21.72 -0.39 -9.33
CA SER A 146 22.48 -1.01 -10.42
C SER A 146 23.67 -0.15 -10.84
N VAL A 147 23.51 1.17 -10.96
CA VAL A 147 24.60 2.10 -11.28
C VAL A 147 25.65 2.15 -10.16
N SER A 148 25.24 2.16 -8.88
CA SER A 148 26.17 2.11 -7.74
C SER A 148 26.98 0.80 -7.72
N VAL A 149 26.36 -0.33 -8.07
CA VAL A 149 27.09 -1.62 -8.20
C VAL A 149 28.11 -1.55 -9.34
N CYS A 150 27.80 -0.92 -10.47
CA CYS A 150 28.78 -0.72 -11.56
C CYS A 150 30.00 0.06 -11.09
N GLU A 151 29.79 1.13 -10.30
CA GLU A 151 30.88 1.92 -9.72
C GLU A 151 31.74 1.09 -8.76
N LEU A 152 31.10 0.31 -7.87
CA LEU A 152 31.81 -0.59 -6.97
C LEU A 152 32.61 -1.67 -7.72
N CYS A 153 32.03 -2.24 -8.79
CA CYS A 153 32.75 -3.20 -9.64
C CYS A 153 33.97 -2.56 -10.30
N PHE A 154 33.86 -1.33 -10.80
CA PHE A 154 34.97 -0.61 -11.39
C PHE A 154 36.08 -0.30 -10.39
N LEU A 155 35.70 0.15 -9.18
CA LEU A 155 36.68 0.47 -8.12
C LEU A 155 37.38 -0.78 -7.57
N GLY A 156 36.74 -1.95 -7.60
CA GLY A 156 37.30 -3.23 -7.15
C GLY A 156 38.01 -4.03 -8.23
N ALA A 157 37.88 -3.63 -9.51
CA ALA A 157 38.43 -4.37 -10.62
C ALA A 157 39.98 -4.31 -10.68
N GLU A 158 40.61 -5.39 -11.15
CA GLU A 158 42.00 -5.37 -11.52
C GLU A 158 42.23 -4.37 -12.67
N ASN A 159 43.00 -3.34 -12.39
CA ASN A 159 43.26 -2.21 -13.31
C ASN A 159 44.79 -2.07 -13.52
N ASN A 160 45.22 -2.14 -14.78
CA ASN A 160 46.59 -1.93 -15.19
C ASN A 160 46.89 -0.51 -15.69
N GLY A 161 45.96 0.43 -15.48
CA GLY A 161 46.06 1.84 -15.94
C GLY A 161 45.53 2.10 -17.35
N GLU A 162 45.42 1.08 -18.21
CA GLU A 162 44.85 1.19 -19.56
C GLU A 162 43.52 0.45 -19.68
N GLU A 163 43.39 -0.69 -18.96
CA GLU A 163 42.23 -1.55 -19.02
C GLU A 163 41.84 -2.06 -17.62
N ALA A 164 40.58 -1.98 -17.30
CA ALA A 164 39.96 -2.60 -16.11
C ALA A 164 39.06 -3.75 -16.56
N ARG A 165 39.28 -4.95 -15.99
CA ARG A 165 38.51 -6.14 -16.29
C ARG A 165 37.55 -6.46 -15.14
N ILE A 166 36.28 -6.56 -15.44
CA ILE A 166 35.23 -6.91 -14.48
C ILE A 166 34.77 -8.33 -14.75
N THR A 167 35.00 -9.20 -13.79
CA THR A 167 34.64 -10.62 -13.85
C THR A 167 33.23 -10.84 -13.33
N LEU A 168 32.63 -11.96 -13.73
CA LEU A 168 31.31 -12.36 -13.22
C LEU A 168 31.36 -12.71 -11.72
N GLU A 169 32.49 -13.22 -11.20
CA GLU A 169 32.66 -13.52 -9.77
C GLU A 169 32.70 -12.24 -8.92
N GLU A 170 33.41 -11.22 -9.35
CA GLU A 170 33.42 -9.90 -8.68
C GLU A 170 32.02 -9.29 -8.69
N ALA A 171 31.34 -9.28 -9.83
CA ALA A 171 29.97 -8.80 -9.94
C ALA A 171 29.02 -9.57 -9.00
N LYS A 172 29.17 -10.91 -8.90
CA LYS A 172 28.41 -11.72 -7.95
C LYS A 172 28.70 -11.34 -6.50
N SER A 173 29.95 -11.24 -6.12
CA SER A 173 30.39 -10.89 -4.76
C SER A 173 29.86 -9.54 -4.31
N LEU A 174 29.94 -8.51 -5.16
CA LEU A 174 29.50 -7.16 -4.87
C LEU A 174 27.97 -7.02 -4.93
N THR A 175 27.32 -7.72 -5.85
CA THR A 175 25.87 -7.76 -5.96
C THR A 175 25.26 -8.58 -4.83
N GLN A 176 25.86 -9.70 -4.38
CA GLN A 176 25.38 -10.51 -3.26
C GLN A 176 25.46 -9.79 -1.91
N ARG A 177 26.48 -9.00 -1.65
CA ARG A 177 26.51 -8.09 -0.48
C ARG A 177 25.40 -7.03 -0.53
N SER A 178 24.95 -6.68 -1.73
CA SER A 178 23.80 -5.82 -1.98
C SER A 178 22.48 -6.60 -2.03
N ASN A 179 22.53 -7.91 -2.30
CA ASN A 179 21.41 -8.83 -2.56
C ASN A 179 21.18 -9.86 -1.45
N MET A 180 21.60 -9.64 -0.23
CA MET A 180 20.83 -10.17 0.89
C MET A 180 19.38 -9.57 0.89
N HIS A 181 19.06 -8.76 -0.13
CA HIS A 181 17.74 -8.38 -0.52
C HIS A 181 17.33 -9.19 -1.75
N TYR A 182 16.66 -10.29 -1.50
CA TYR A 182 15.71 -11.01 -2.31
C TYR A 182 15.11 -10.13 -3.42
N ASP A 183 14.89 -10.72 -4.61
CA ASP A 183 14.13 -10.11 -5.70
C ASP A 183 12.72 -9.76 -5.21
N ARG A 184 12.57 -8.56 -4.63
CA ARG A 184 11.33 -8.07 -4.02
C ARG A 184 10.19 -7.91 -5.02
N ASP A 185 10.51 -7.85 -6.30
CA ASP A 185 9.60 -7.49 -7.38
C ASP A 185 9.54 -8.59 -8.48
N GLY A 186 10.19 -9.76 -8.27
CA GLY A 186 10.12 -10.89 -9.17
C GLY A 186 8.94 -11.82 -8.88
N ASP A 187 8.53 -12.61 -9.89
CA ASP A 187 7.46 -13.61 -9.78
C ASP A 187 7.64 -14.54 -8.55
N GLN A 188 8.89 -14.86 -8.19
CA GLN A 188 9.20 -15.71 -7.02
C GLN A 188 8.79 -15.09 -5.68
N HIS A 189 8.86 -13.75 -5.52
CA HIS A 189 8.44 -13.07 -4.31
C HIS A 189 6.92 -13.19 -4.10
N TYR A 190 6.15 -12.92 -5.16
CA TYR A 190 4.69 -13.09 -5.13
C TYR A 190 4.30 -14.55 -4.92
N ASP A 191 5.06 -15.49 -5.51
CA ASP A 191 4.83 -16.92 -5.35
C ASP A 191 5.05 -17.39 -3.91
N ILE A 192 6.07 -16.89 -3.21
CA ILE A 192 6.31 -17.25 -1.81
C ILE A 192 5.26 -16.64 -0.89
N LEU A 193 4.87 -15.38 -1.08
CA LEU A 193 3.77 -14.78 -0.33
C LEU A 193 2.44 -15.53 -0.57
N SER A 194 2.21 -15.96 -1.80
CA SER A 194 1.06 -16.80 -2.17
C SER A 194 1.13 -18.18 -1.53
N ALA A 195 2.30 -18.82 -1.54
CA ALA A 195 2.53 -20.11 -0.90
C ALA A 195 2.35 -20.02 0.62
N LEU A 196 2.88 -18.98 1.27
CA LEU A 196 2.68 -18.70 2.69
C LEU A 196 1.17 -18.60 3.01
N GLN A 197 0.43 -17.76 2.28
CA GLN A 197 -1.00 -17.59 2.52
C GLN A 197 -1.77 -18.89 2.31
N LYS A 198 -1.47 -19.63 1.25
CA LYS A 198 -2.13 -20.92 0.95
C LYS A 198 -1.82 -21.97 2.01
N SER A 199 -0.58 -22.01 2.54
CA SER A 199 -0.19 -22.92 3.63
C SER A 199 -0.95 -22.59 4.92
N ILE A 200 -1.02 -21.32 5.30
CA ILE A 200 -1.80 -20.88 6.47
C ILE A 200 -3.29 -21.19 6.28
N ARG A 201 -3.85 -20.90 5.12
CA ARG A 201 -5.24 -21.19 4.76
C ARG A 201 -5.53 -22.69 4.81
N GLY A 202 -4.58 -23.49 4.35
CA GLY A 202 -4.62 -24.96 4.41
C GLY A 202 -4.31 -25.57 5.78
N SER A 203 -3.99 -24.74 6.79
CA SER A 203 -3.60 -25.17 8.13
C SER A 203 -2.38 -26.10 8.16
N ASP A 204 -1.40 -25.84 7.28
CA ASP A 204 -0.09 -26.47 7.29
C ASP A 204 0.91 -25.50 7.94
N GLU A 205 1.10 -25.62 9.25
CA GLU A 205 1.99 -24.77 10.03
C GLU A 205 3.46 -24.93 9.65
N ASN A 206 3.87 -26.13 9.21
CA ASN A 206 5.25 -26.41 8.85
C ASN A 206 5.63 -25.75 7.53
N ALA A 207 4.77 -25.86 6.51
CA ALA A 207 4.95 -25.15 5.25
C ALA A 207 4.87 -23.64 5.45
N ALA A 208 3.95 -23.15 6.27
CA ALA A 208 3.82 -21.72 6.58
C ALA A 208 5.09 -21.15 7.22
N VAL A 209 5.65 -21.82 8.22
CA VAL A 209 6.92 -21.43 8.87
C VAL A 209 8.07 -21.46 7.88
N HIS A 210 8.14 -22.46 7.00
CA HIS A 210 9.18 -22.54 5.97
C HIS A 210 9.13 -21.34 5.01
N TYR A 211 7.96 -21.00 4.48
CA TYR A 211 7.83 -19.83 3.56
C TYR A 211 8.07 -18.51 4.28
N ALA A 212 7.64 -18.38 5.55
CA ALA A 212 7.96 -17.21 6.36
C ALA A 212 9.47 -17.06 6.59
N ALA A 213 10.17 -18.17 6.90
CA ALA A 213 11.62 -18.17 7.07
C ALA A 213 12.36 -17.73 5.80
N ARG A 214 11.88 -18.12 4.60
CA ARG A 214 12.44 -17.65 3.33
C ARG A 214 12.31 -16.14 3.15
N LEU A 215 11.17 -15.54 3.56
CA LEU A 215 10.96 -14.08 3.52
C LEU A 215 11.83 -13.37 4.55
N ILE A 216 11.99 -13.93 5.75
CA ILE A 216 12.82 -13.37 6.83
C ILE A 216 14.29 -13.39 6.42
N GLU A 217 14.79 -14.51 5.89
CA GLU A 217 16.17 -14.63 5.39
C GLU A 217 16.44 -13.64 4.24
N ALA A 218 15.45 -13.40 3.41
CA ALA A 218 15.48 -12.37 2.38
C ALA A 218 15.42 -10.92 2.93
N GLY A 219 15.25 -10.72 4.24
CA GLY A 219 15.08 -9.40 4.86
C GLY A 219 13.74 -8.72 4.58
N ASP A 220 12.76 -9.44 3.98
CA ASP A 220 11.47 -8.87 3.62
C ASP A 220 10.40 -9.04 4.71
N ILE A 221 10.69 -8.45 5.87
CA ILE A 221 9.78 -8.45 7.00
C ILE A 221 8.56 -7.56 6.76
N ILE A 222 8.63 -6.58 5.86
CA ILE A 222 7.52 -5.66 5.57
C ILE A 222 6.41 -6.38 4.81
N SER A 223 6.73 -7.07 3.72
CA SER A 223 5.73 -7.81 2.94
C SER A 223 5.17 -8.98 3.72
N LEU A 224 6.01 -9.68 4.49
CA LEU A 224 5.56 -10.72 5.43
C LEU A 224 4.55 -10.14 6.44
N SER A 225 4.89 -9.04 7.10
CA SER A 225 4.03 -8.38 8.10
C SER A 225 2.68 -7.96 7.51
N ARG A 226 2.69 -7.30 6.35
CA ARG A 226 1.46 -6.92 5.63
C ARG A 226 0.60 -8.14 5.29
N ARG A 227 1.22 -9.21 4.82
CA ARG A 227 0.51 -10.45 4.45
C ARG A 227 -0.12 -11.13 5.66
N LEU A 228 0.57 -11.19 6.80
CA LEU A 228 0.03 -11.76 8.05
C LEU A 228 -1.18 -10.99 8.55
N LEU A 229 -1.18 -9.65 8.47
CA LEU A 229 -2.34 -8.82 8.83
C LEU A 229 -3.55 -9.09 7.92
N VAL A 230 -3.32 -9.27 6.61
CA VAL A 230 -4.38 -9.63 5.66
C VAL A 230 -4.95 -11.02 5.99
N ILE A 231 -4.09 -12.02 6.19
CA ILE A 231 -4.50 -13.39 6.52
C ILE A 231 -5.31 -13.45 7.83
N ALA A 232 -4.90 -12.68 8.83
CA ALA A 232 -5.60 -12.59 10.11
C ALA A 232 -7.06 -12.14 9.95
N ALA A 233 -7.33 -11.24 9.00
CA ALA A 233 -8.67 -10.72 8.73
C ALA A 233 -9.43 -11.52 7.67
N GLU A 234 -8.74 -11.98 6.59
CA GLU A 234 -9.34 -12.64 5.43
C GLU A 234 -9.59 -14.13 5.67
N ASP A 235 -8.60 -14.85 6.21
CA ASP A 235 -8.63 -16.31 6.29
C ASP A 235 -9.04 -16.83 7.69
N VAL A 236 -8.63 -16.18 8.76
CA VAL A 236 -9.01 -16.52 10.15
C VAL A 236 -10.26 -15.76 10.56
N GLY A 237 -10.28 -14.45 10.38
CA GLY A 237 -11.44 -13.59 10.51
C GLY A 237 -12.26 -13.84 11.76
N LEU A 238 -13.56 -14.00 11.57
CA LEU A 238 -14.53 -14.16 12.66
C LEU A 238 -14.50 -15.54 13.32
N ALA A 239 -13.75 -16.50 12.80
CA ALA A 239 -13.57 -17.79 13.48
C ALA A 239 -12.74 -17.63 14.76
N TYR A 240 -11.77 -16.71 14.75
CA TYR A 240 -10.94 -16.36 15.91
C TYR A 240 -10.60 -14.87 15.88
N PRO A 241 -11.52 -13.97 16.29
CA PRO A 241 -11.35 -12.52 16.16
C PRO A 241 -10.12 -11.95 16.88
N GLN A 242 -9.66 -12.63 17.96
CA GLN A 242 -8.45 -12.25 18.69
C GLN A 242 -7.18 -12.37 17.85
N ALA A 243 -7.18 -13.11 16.75
CA ALA A 243 -6.02 -13.22 15.88
C ALA A 243 -5.56 -11.84 15.37
N ILE A 244 -6.50 -10.95 15.03
CA ILE A 244 -6.19 -9.62 14.48
C ILE A 244 -5.33 -8.77 15.43
N PRO A 245 -5.74 -8.49 16.70
CA PRO A 245 -4.92 -7.71 17.62
C PRO A 245 -3.63 -8.44 18.04
N ILE A 246 -3.63 -9.77 18.15
CA ILE A 246 -2.43 -10.54 18.49
C ILE A 246 -1.39 -10.42 17.34
N VAL A 247 -1.80 -10.66 16.10
CA VAL A 247 -0.90 -10.55 14.94
C VAL A 247 -0.40 -9.10 14.78
N LYS A 248 -1.26 -8.11 15.02
CA LYS A 248 -0.85 -6.70 15.01
C LYS A 248 0.24 -6.43 16.07
N ALA A 249 0.09 -6.94 17.29
CA ALA A 249 1.10 -6.81 18.32
C ALA A 249 2.41 -7.53 17.98
N CYS A 250 2.34 -8.71 17.37
CA CYS A 250 3.52 -9.44 16.88
C CYS A 250 4.26 -8.65 15.78
N VAL A 251 3.51 -8.09 14.83
CA VAL A 251 4.06 -7.25 13.75
C VAL A 251 4.73 -5.99 14.33
N ASP A 252 4.08 -5.27 15.24
CA ASP A 252 4.64 -4.07 15.87
C ASP A 252 5.92 -4.39 16.65
N SER A 253 5.92 -5.50 17.39
CA SER A 253 7.11 -5.99 18.11
C SER A 253 8.24 -6.30 17.13
N ALA A 254 7.95 -6.98 16.02
CA ALA A 254 8.94 -7.31 15.02
C ALA A 254 9.56 -6.06 14.36
N MET A 255 8.74 -5.05 14.09
CA MET A 255 9.20 -3.78 13.50
C MET A 255 10.04 -2.96 14.49
N GLN A 256 9.79 -3.07 15.80
CA GLN A 256 10.60 -2.40 16.83
C GLN A 256 11.93 -3.12 17.10
N LEU A 257 11.93 -4.45 17.09
CA LEU A 257 13.11 -5.26 17.36
C LEU A 257 14.10 -5.26 16.17
N GLY A 258 13.58 -5.34 14.96
CA GLY A 258 14.42 -5.56 13.78
C GLY A 258 15.00 -6.97 13.72
N LEU A 259 15.72 -7.27 12.64
CA LEU A 259 16.44 -8.54 12.50
C LEU A 259 17.75 -8.53 13.33
N PRO A 260 18.11 -9.65 13.95
CA PRO A 260 17.54 -11.00 13.78
C PRO A 260 16.37 -11.34 14.69
N GLU A 261 16.04 -10.56 15.71
CA GLU A 261 15.03 -10.89 16.72
C GLU A 261 13.60 -10.82 16.21
N ALA A 262 13.31 -10.01 15.19
CA ALA A 262 11.99 -9.91 14.55
C ALA A 262 11.40 -11.26 14.12
N ARG A 263 12.24 -12.26 13.86
CA ARG A 263 11.82 -13.62 13.49
C ARG A 263 10.96 -14.31 14.56
N ILE A 264 11.15 -13.95 15.83
CA ILE A 264 10.48 -14.61 16.96
C ILE A 264 8.99 -14.25 16.95
N PRO A 265 8.58 -12.97 17.10
CA PRO A 265 7.15 -12.61 17.09
C PRO A 265 6.49 -12.89 15.73
N LEU A 266 7.22 -12.83 14.61
CA LEU A 266 6.67 -13.21 13.31
C LEU A 266 6.42 -14.73 13.21
N GLY A 267 7.30 -15.55 13.76
CA GLY A 267 7.10 -17.00 13.86
C GLY A 267 5.86 -17.37 14.67
N ASP A 268 5.68 -16.73 15.84
CA ASP A 268 4.48 -16.92 16.67
C ASP A 268 3.20 -16.54 15.91
N ALA A 269 3.21 -15.42 15.19
CA ALA A 269 2.07 -15.00 14.38
C ALA A 269 1.73 -16.00 13.28
N VAL A 270 2.74 -16.54 12.58
CA VAL A 270 2.56 -17.55 11.52
C VAL A 270 1.94 -18.83 12.08
N VAL A 271 2.48 -19.36 13.18
CA VAL A 271 1.97 -20.58 13.81
C VAL A 271 0.54 -20.37 14.33
N LEU A 272 0.28 -19.25 15.00
CA LEU A 272 -1.06 -18.89 15.48
C LEU A 272 -2.07 -18.90 14.32
N LEU A 273 -1.75 -18.23 13.21
CA LEU A 273 -2.65 -18.15 12.06
C LEU A 273 -2.83 -19.50 11.36
N ALA A 274 -1.78 -20.30 11.27
CA ALA A 274 -1.87 -21.62 10.64
C ALA A 274 -2.74 -22.58 11.47
N THR A 275 -2.65 -22.53 12.78
CA THR A 275 -3.38 -23.44 13.70
C THR A 275 -4.76 -22.92 14.11
N ALA A 276 -5.07 -21.65 13.90
CA ALA A 276 -6.38 -21.07 14.20
C ALA A 276 -7.49 -21.64 13.30
N PRO A 277 -8.75 -21.70 13.77
CA PRO A 277 -9.89 -22.00 12.91
C PRO A 277 -10.02 -20.91 11.82
N LYS A 278 -10.56 -21.29 10.67
CA LYS A 278 -10.64 -20.44 9.48
C LYS A 278 -12.08 -19.99 9.21
N SER A 279 -12.25 -18.73 8.79
CA SER A 279 -13.49 -18.18 8.25
C SER A 279 -13.21 -17.00 7.35
N ASN A 280 -13.72 -17.03 6.14
CA ASN A 280 -13.70 -15.90 5.21
C ASN A 280 -15.07 -15.21 5.10
N SER A 281 -16.00 -15.46 6.03
CA SER A 281 -17.38 -14.97 5.98
C SER A 281 -17.44 -13.43 5.90
N GLY A 282 -16.61 -12.72 6.68
CA GLY A 282 -16.51 -11.26 6.64
C GLY A 282 -15.96 -10.73 5.32
N TYR A 283 -14.93 -11.38 4.78
CA TYR A 283 -14.36 -11.05 3.46
C TYR A 283 -15.39 -11.24 2.34
N MET A 284 -16.11 -12.35 2.32
CA MET A 284 -17.15 -12.61 1.33
C MET A 284 -18.31 -11.60 1.44
N ALA A 285 -18.69 -11.24 2.66
CA ALA A 285 -19.76 -10.27 2.90
C ALA A 285 -19.42 -8.89 2.30
N ILE A 286 -18.25 -8.35 2.61
CA ILE A 286 -17.87 -7.04 2.10
C ILE A 286 -17.67 -7.04 0.58
N ASN A 287 -17.12 -8.11 0.00
CA ASN A 287 -16.94 -8.21 -1.45
C ASN A 287 -18.28 -8.29 -2.19
N SER A 288 -19.25 -9.06 -1.68
CA SER A 288 -20.58 -9.10 -2.25
C SER A 288 -21.29 -7.74 -2.17
N ALA A 289 -21.13 -7.01 -1.08
CA ALA A 289 -21.66 -5.66 -0.95
C ALA A 289 -21.00 -4.68 -1.94
N LEU A 290 -19.67 -4.75 -2.09
CA LEU A 290 -18.93 -3.92 -3.06
C LEU A 290 -19.34 -4.23 -4.51
N GLU A 291 -19.58 -5.48 -4.83
CA GLU A 291 -20.08 -5.90 -6.15
C GLU A 291 -21.44 -5.26 -6.43
N ASP A 292 -22.38 -5.35 -5.48
CA ASP A 292 -23.71 -4.75 -5.63
C ASP A 292 -23.61 -3.23 -5.82
N VAL A 293 -22.80 -2.53 -5.04
CA VAL A 293 -22.57 -1.07 -5.16
C VAL A 293 -21.98 -0.68 -6.53
N ARG A 294 -21.14 -1.54 -7.12
CA ARG A 294 -20.50 -1.26 -8.42
C ARG A 294 -21.37 -1.58 -9.61
N THR A 295 -22.27 -2.55 -9.48
CA THR A 295 -23.00 -3.15 -10.62
C THR A 295 -24.50 -2.88 -10.61
N LYS A 296 -25.06 -2.42 -9.48
CA LYS A 296 -26.49 -2.22 -9.28
C LYS A 296 -26.82 -0.81 -8.83
N GLU A 297 -28.01 -0.36 -9.17
CA GLU A 297 -28.61 0.83 -8.59
C GLU A 297 -29.16 0.47 -7.20
N CYS A 298 -28.38 0.73 -6.15
CA CYS A 298 -28.72 0.34 -4.78
C CYS A 298 -29.77 1.27 -4.13
N GLY A 299 -30.06 2.43 -4.74
CA GLY A 299 -30.96 3.43 -4.17
C GLY A 299 -30.35 4.19 -2.97
N ASP A 300 -31.15 5.14 -2.46
CA ASP A 300 -30.78 5.92 -1.29
C ASP A 300 -31.12 5.18 0.00
N PHE A 301 -30.42 5.52 1.08
CA PHE A 301 -30.69 4.96 2.41
C PHE A 301 -32.08 5.39 2.92
N PRO A 302 -32.78 4.55 3.72
CA PRO A 302 -34.11 4.83 4.26
C PRO A 302 -34.18 6.17 5.01
N ARG A 303 -35.27 6.91 4.81
CA ARG A 303 -35.45 8.27 5.35
C ARG A 303 -35.20 8.37 6.85
N HIS A 304 -35.66 7.40 7.64
CA HIS A 304 -35.49 7.36 9.08
C HIS A 304 -34.04 7.15 9.55
N LEU A 305 -33.13 6.75 8.67
CA LEU A 305 -31.68 6.61 8.96
C LEU A 305 -30.91 7.89 8.65
N GLN A 306 -31.53 8.89 8.01
CA GLN A 306 -30.88 10.15 7.70
C GLN A 306 -30.56 10.91 8.98
N ASN A 307 -29.43 11.63 8.97
CA ASN A 307 -29.05 12.48 10.11
C ASN A 307 -30.06 13.63 10.25
N LYS A 308 -30.51 13.91 11.47
CA LYS A 308 -31.42 15.01 11.79
C LYS A 308 -30.93 16.37 11.28
N HIS A 309 -29.63 16.57 11.20
CA HIS A 309 -29.01 17.79 10.68
C HIS A 309 -29.09 17.92 9.14
N CYS A 310 -29.43 16.86 8.43
CA CYS A 310 -29.62 16.87 6.97
C CYS A 310 -31.07 17.18 6.57
N ASP A 311 -32.01 17.23 7.52
CA ASP A 311 -33.35 17.70 7.25
C ASP A 311 -33.27 19.20 7.02
N GLY A 312 -33.64 19.69 5.82
CA GLY A 312 -33.65 21.11 5.49
C GLY A 312 -34.47 21.93 6.52
N GLU A 313 -34.23 23.23 6.58
CA GLU A 313 -34.95 24.15 7.53
C GLU A 313 -36.45 24.03 7.42
N ASP A 314 -36.98 23.71 6.24
CA ASP A 314 -38.39 23.57 5.92
C ASP A 314 -39.01 22.20 6.24
N ALA A 315 -38.24 21.24 6.71
CA ALA A 315 -38.77 19.94 7.09
C ALA A 315 -39.60 20.04 8.36
N GLN A 316 -40.92 19.83 8.23
CA GLN A 316 -41.90 19.96 9.34
C GLN A 316 -41.63 19.00 10.49
N VAL A 317 -41.00 17.87 10.23
CA VAL A 317 -40.61 16.89 11.28
C VAL A 317 -39.26 16.24 10.91
N LYS A 318 -38.29 16.38 11.81
CA LYS A 318 -36.92 15.87 11.66
C LYS A 318 -36.71 14.52 12.35
N GLY A 319 -36.03 13.57 11.70
CA GLY A 319 -35.67 12.24 12.26
C GLY A 319 -36.86 11.36 12.59
N GLN A 320 -37.94 11.49 11.84
CA GLN A 320 -39.18 10.72 12.04
C GLN A 320 -38.94 9.23 11.76
N HIS A 321 -39.54 8.40 12.63
CA HIS A 321 -39.67 6.95 12.52
C HIS A 321 -38.41 6.13 12.81
N TYR A 322 -37.26 6.73 13.19
CA TYR A 322 -36.17 5.92 13.71
C TYR A 322 -36.48 5.40 15.10
N LEU A 323 -36.56 4.09 15.23
CA LEU A 323 -36.72 3.40 16.50
C LEU A 323 -35.33 3.15 17.09
N TYR A 324 -35.03 3.77 18.25
CA TYR A 324 -33.72 3.63 18.88
C TYR A 324 -33.57 2.26 19.57
N PRO A 325 -32.71 1.36 19.09
CA PRO A 325 -32.66 -0.01 19.59
C PRO A 325 -32.39 -0.14 21.09
N HIS A 326 -31.64 0.80 21.69
CA HIS A 326 -31.35 0.78 23.12
C HIS A 326 -32.56 1.03 24.02
N ASP A 327 -33.66 1.57 23.49
CA ASP A 327 -34.93 1.73 24.23
C ASP A 327 -35.77 0.43 24.25
N TYR A 328 -35.29 -0.62 23.57
CA TYR A 328 -36.02 -1.89 23.44
C TYR A 328 -35.27 -3.04 24.12
N PRO A 329 -35.98 -4.10 24.56
CA PRO A 329 -35.37 -5.28 25.13
C PRO A 329 -34.31 -5.90 24.18
N ASN A 330 -33.23 -6.40 24.76
CA ASN A 330 -32.08 -6.94 24.02
C ASN A 330 -31.43 -5.95 23.04
N HIS A 331 -31.71 -4.64 23.19
CA HIS A 331 -31.26 -3.61 22.26
C HIS A 331 -31.59 -3.91 20.80
N TYR A 332 -32.78 -4.47 20.56
CA TYR A 332 -33.22 -4.87 19.24
C TYR A 332 -34.68 -4.45 18.98
N VAL A 333 -34.89 -3.89 17.81
CA VAL A 333 -36.21 -3.59 17.25
C VAL A 333 -36.19 -3.84 15.74
N LYS A 334 -37.26 -4.46 15.24
CA LYS A 334 -37.37 -4.72 13.80
C LYS A 334 -37.70 -3.45 13.04
N GLN A 335 -36.77 -2.98 12.21
CA GLN A 335 -36.96 -1.89 11.25
C GLN A 335 -36.09 -2.13 10.02
N GLN A 336 -36.37 -1.44 8.93
CA GLN A 336 -35.58 -1.57 7.69
C GLN A 336 -34.30 -0.74 7.78
N TYR A 337 -33.16 -1.32 7.40
CA TYR A 337 -31.87 -0.62 7.37
C TYR A 337 -31.30 -0.51 5.96
N LEU A 338 -31.57 -1.47 5.08
CA LEU A 338 -31.11 -1.39 3.69
C LEU A 338 -32.07 -0.57 2.82
N PRO A 339 -31.57 0.07 1.75
CA PRO A 339 -32.37 0.73 0.73
C PRO A 339 -33.43 -0.21 0.12
N ASP A 340 -34.55 0.38 -0.36
CA ASP A 340 -35.68 -0.38 -0.89
C ASP A 340 -35.31 -1.38 -2.00
N PRO A 341 -34.44 -1.04 -2.99
CA PRO A 341 -34.08 -1.98 -4.05
C PRO A 341 -33.33 -3.23 -3.57
N ILE A 342 -32.67 -3.14 -2.40
CA ILE A 342 -31.83 -4.21 -1.84
C ILE A 342 -32.24 -4.62 -0.43
N LYS A 343 -33.48 -4.27 0.01
CA LYS A 343 -33.95 -4.50 1.39
C LYS A 343 -33.89 -5.94 1.86
N ASP A 344 -34.04 -6.89 0.93
CA ASP A 344 -34.03 -8.35 1.22
C ASP A 344 -32.63 -8.98 0.99
N ARG A 345 -31.61 -8.16 0.69
CA ARG A 345 -30.26 -8.66 0.42
C ARG A 345 -29.59 -9.17 1.69
N VAL A 346 -28.96 -10.33 1.61
CA VAL A 346 -28.15 -10.91 2.68
C VAL A 346 -26.71 -10.97 2.18
N TYR A 347 -25.80 -10.24 2.84
CA TYR A 347 -24.38 -10.24 2.53
C TYR A 347 -23.58 -11.18 3.43
N TYR A 348 -23.91 -11.19 4.74
CA TYR A 348 -23.18 -11.97 5.72
C TYR A 348 -23.87 -13.30 5.99
N HIS A 349 -23.12 -14.38 5.80
CA HIS A 349 -23.52 -15.74 6.11
C HIS A 349 -22.61 -16.28 7.21
N PHE A 350 -23.19 -16.73 8.31
CA PHE A 350 -22.45 -17.26 9.45
C PHE A 350 -21.73 -18.55 9.07
N GLY A 351 -20.42 -18.62 9.36
CA GLY A 351 -19.63 -19.84 9.21
C GLY A 351 -19.97 -20.90 10.26
N GLU A 352 -19.49 -22.11 10.03
CA GLU A 352 -19.77 -23.26 10.91
C GLU A 352 -18.89 -23.31 12.16
N ASN A 353 -17.92 -22.41 12.30
CA ASN A 353 -17.04 -22.36 13.46
C ASN A 353 -17.77 -21.92 14.73
N LYS A 354 -17.17 -22.25 15.89
CA LYS A 354 -17.77 -22.03 17.22
C LYS A 354 -18.16 -20.57 17.48
N SER A 355 -17.35 -19.63 17.07
CA SER A 355 -17.57 -18.19 17.33
C SER A 355 -18.77 -17.66 16.56
N GLU A 356 -18.85 -17.96 15.27
CA GLU A 356 -19.95 -17.51 14.42
C GLU A 356 -21.26 -18.25 14.74
N GLN A 357 -21.20 -19.53 15.10
CA GLN A 357 -22.39 -20.26 15.56
C GLN A 357 -22.93 -19.73 16.88
N ALA A 358 -22.07 -19.30 17.81
CA ALA A 358 -22.50 -18.64 19.04
C ALA A 358 -23.18 -17.28 18.73
N ALA A 359 -22.64 -16.49 17.80
CA ALA A 359 -23.25 -15.24 17.35
C ALA A 359 -24.61 -15.50 16.63
N LEU A 360 -24.72 -16.54 15.81
CA LEU A 360 -25.97 -16.94 15.16
C LEU A 360 -27.03 -17.35 16.20
N ALA A 361 -26.65 -18.14 17.19
CA ALA A 361 -27.55 -18.56 18.26
C ALA A 361 -28.07 -17.36 19.05
N TYR A 362 -27.19 -16.41 19.40
CA TYR A 362 -27.59 -15.15 20.02
C TYR A 362 -28.58 -14.37 19.14
N ARG A 363 -28.28 -14.21 17.86
CA ARG A 363 -29.15 -13.50 16.90
C ARG A 363 -30.53 -14.16 16.81
N ARG A 364 -30.60 -15.49 16.69
CA ARG A 364 -31.88 -16.23 16.65
C ARG A 364 -32.72 -15.98 17.91
N ARG A 365 -32.09 -16.04 19.08
CA ARG A 365 -32.77 -15.79 20.35
C ARG A 365 -33.44 -14.41 20.40
N ILE A 366 -32.71 -13.34 20.03
CA ILE A 366 -33.29 -11.98 20.07
C ILE A 366 -34.42 -11.79 19.06
N LEU A 367 -34.35 -12.45 17.89
CA LEU A 367 -35.41 -12.42 16.88
C LEU A 367 -36.68 -13.12 17.39
N GLU A 368 -36.53 -14.32 17.98
CA GLU A 368 -37.66 -15.09 18.56
C GLU A 368 -38.33 -14.33 19.72
N GLU A 369 -37.57 -13.69 20.58
CA GLU A 369 -38.11 -12.88 21.69
C GLU A 369 -38.87 -11.67 21.15
N GLU A 370 -38.37 -11.01 20.11
CA GLU A 370 -39.04 -9.88 19.46
C GLU A 370 -40.35 -10.32 18.78
N GLU A 371 -40.33 -11.45 18.08
CA GLU A 371 -41.55 -12.02 17.45
C GLU A 371 -42.62 -12.35 18.49
N LYS A 372 -42.25 -12.95 19.61
CA LYS A 372 -43.18 -13.21 20.73
C LYS A 372 -43.75 -11.92 21.31
N ARG A 373 -42.93 -10.88 21.45
CA ARG A 373 -43.34 -9.59 21.99
C ARG A 373 -44.30 -8.85 21.05
N THR A 374 -44.09 -8.90 19.75
CA THR A 374 -44.85 -8.14 18.76
C THR A 374 -46.08 -8.91 18.27
N GLY A 375 -46.30 -10.18 18.67
CA GLY A 375 -47.42 -11.00 18.27
C GLY A 375 -47.43 -11.37 16.79
N ARG A 376 -46.34 -11.21 16.10
CA ARG A 376 -46.19 -11.64 14.71
C ARG A 376 -45.62 -13.05 14.68
N LYS A 377 -46.46 -13.99 14.28
CA LYS A 377 -46.04 -15.37 13.89
C LYS A 377 -45.43 -15.37 12.50
#